data_90ea16606bfca68a9673da315e1b3a91
#
_entry.id   90ea16606bfca68a9673da315e1b3a91
#
_cell.length_a   1.000
_cell.length_b   1.000
_cell.length_c   1.000
_cell.angle_alpha   90.00
_cell.angle_beta   90.00
_cell.angle_gamma   90.00
#
_symmetry.space_group_name_H-M   'P 1'
#
loop_
_entity.id
_entity.type
_entity.pdbx_description
1 polymer ?
#
loop_
_entity_poly.entity_id
_entity_poly.type
_entity_poly.pdbx_seq_one_letter_code
_entity_poly.pdbx_strand_id
1 'polypeptide(L)'
;MKRNLYFLFAFLFTLTLTTAAQSLVKTVPAKIPDPDLNALKREAVTEVDKMQTLTQQMVDSIFSFSELGFQEYETSKYITGILEKNGFKIERGVAGMPTAWTASYGSGKPVIGFITDIDCIPRASQKPGVAYHDPIIEGAPGHGEGHNSGMAVNTVAAIALKKLMEKNNLKGTIRLYPGVAEELVATKAFFVRAGLFKDLDVMLGSHVSNEFATNYGQPAVNSGLVSVQYNFHGRSAHAAGAPWSGRSALDAVELMNIGWNFRREHLRLQQRSHYVVVNGGDQPNVVPSEASVWYYFRELDYPHIKELFELGNTMAKAAAAMTDTTVDWRVLGSAWPNHFNKTVAEVQQKNIEAVGMPTWDDNDQALAKALQKEIKSKVEGLKDKVTPLDKPKEPQGGGSDDVGDISWNVPMVYLRYPANIPNLPGHSWENAIAMATPIAHKGSLAGAKVQAMTALDFLLNPENVKQAWEYFNTVQTKEIKYQPLIGEKDVPAIELNKEKMGKFAPELKKLYYDPTKYKNYLEQLGIKYPTVKN
;
A
#
# COMPACT_ATOMS: atom_id res chain seq x y z
N MET A 1 -77.87 -9.22 -46.17
CA MET A 1 -79.24 -8.60 -46.00
C MET A 1 -79.02 -7.22 -45.35
N LYS A 2 -79.55 -6.19 -46.06
CA LYS A 2 -80.06 -4.87 -45.63
C LYS A 2 -79.13 -4.04 -44.72
N ARG A 3 -78.44 -3.01 -45.24
CA ARG A 3 -78.91 -1.62 -45.52
C ARG A 3 -79.45 -0.90 -44.27
N ASN A 4 -78.74 0.19 -43.87
CA ASN A 4 -79.19 1.59 -44.01
C ASN A 4 -78.13 2.55 -43.50
N LEU A 5 -77.87 3.43 -44.26
CA LEU A 5 -77.39 4.77 -44.55
C LEU A 5 -78.23 5.82 -43.80
N TYR A 6 -77.63 6.73 -43.04
CA TYR A 6 -78.10 8.09 -42.79
C TYR A 6 -76.99 9.11 -42.83
N PHE A 7 -77.17 10.03 -43.72
CA PHE A 7 -76.45 11.33 -43.83
C PHE A 7 -77.02 12.31 -42.79
N LEU A 8 -76.14 13.13 -42.18
CA LEU A 8 -76.59 14.44 -41.71
C LEU A 8 -75.46 15.46 -41.83
N PHE A 9 -75.79 16.59 -42.42
CA PHE A 9 -75.02 17.80 -42.64
C PHE A 9 -74.69 18.51 -41.31
N ALA A 10 -73.55 19.10 -41.21
CA ALA A 10 -73.24 20.08 -40.18
C ALA A 10 -72.38 21.20 -40.64
N PHE A 11 -72.71 22.35 -40.22
CA PHE A 11 -72.23 23.70 -40.49
C PHE A 11 -70.79 23.96 -40.08
N LEU A 12 -70.03 24.60 -40.97
CA LEU A 12 -68.76 25.27 -40.65
C LEU A 12 -69.03 26.55 -39.82
N PHE A 13 -68.35 26.65 -38.67
CA PHE A 13 -68.09 27.93 -38.02
C PHE A 13 -66.55 28.07 -37.90
N THR A 14 -66.04 28.97 -38.71
CA THR A 14 -64.63 29.36 -38.63
C THR A 14 -64.45 30.40 -37.55
N LEU A 15 -63.79 30.04 -36.45
CA LEU A 15 -63.32 30.97 -35.42
C LEU A 15 -61.81 31.11 -35.59
N THR A 16 -61.35 32.26 -36.08
CA THR A 16 -59.97 32.63 -36.15
C THR A 16 -59.48 33.07 -34.79
N LEU A 17 -58.73 32.19 -34.09
CA LEU A 17 -57.96 32.53 -32.91
C LEU A 17 -56.50 32.86 -33.34
N THR A 18 -56.14 34.11 -33.31
CA THR A 18 -54.75 34.60 -33.37
C THR A 18 -54.08 34.30 -32.04
N THR A 19 -53.33 33.19 -31.94
CA THR A 19 -52.43 32.93 -30.84
C THR A 19 -51.08 33.59 -31.13
N ALA A 20 -50.78 34.62 -30.34
CA ALA A 20 -49.43 35.21 -30.26
C ALA A 20 -48.50 34.16 -29.65
N ALA A 21 -47.66 33.51 -30.43
CA ALA A 21 -46.58 32.64 -29.97
C ALA A 21 -45.46 33.55 -29.39
N GLN A 22 -45.46 33.74 -28.07
CA GLN A 22 -44.26 34.19 -27.37
C GLN A 22 -43.23 33.06 -27.47
N SER A 23 -42.20 33.28 -28.28
CA SER A 23 -41.00 32.43 -28.29
C SER A 23 -40.29 32.58 -26.96
N LEU A 24 -40.46 31.61 -26.07
CA LEU A 24 -39.54 31.38 -24.94
C LEU A 24 -38.16 31.00 -25.51
N VAL A 25 -37.33 31.96 -25.71
CA VAL A 25 -35.89 31.75 -25.93
C VAL A 25 -35.39 31.07 -24.64
N LYS A 26 -35.27 29.74 -24.66
CA LYS A 26 -34.47 29.03 -23.65
C LYS A 26 -33.06 29.56 -23.76
N THR A 27 -32.67 30.43 -22.87
CA THR A 27 -31.27 30.77 -22.65
C THR A 27 -30.56 29.48 -22.25
N VAL A 28 -29.79 28.89 -23.20
CA VAL A 28 -28.85 27.82 -22.89
C VAL A 28 -27.91 28.40 -21.83
N PRO A 29 -27.78 27.75 -20.65
CA PRO A 29 -26.82 28.25 -19.65
C PRO A 29 -25.47 28.35 -20.33
N ALA A 30 -24.80 29.49 -20.20
CA ALA A 30 -23.46 29.66 -20.71
C ALA A 30 -22.61 28.50 -20.21
N LYS A 31 -21.98 27.75 -21.13
CA LYS A 31 -21.06 26.67 -20.79
C LYS A 31 -20.00 27.28 -19.89
N ILE A 32 -19.96 26.87 -18.62
CA ILE A 32 -18.86 27.27 -17.71
C ILE A 32 -17.59 26.85 -18.42
N PRO A 33 -16.63 27.75 -18.71
CA PRO A 33 -15.38 27.36 -19.33
C PRO A 33 -14.75 26.24 -18.52
N ASP A 34 -14.27 25.19 -19.18
CA ASP A 34 -13.53 24.13 -18.50
C ASP A 34 -12.36 24.79 -17.76
N PRO A 35 -12.18 24.52 -16.45
CA PRO A 35 -11.14 25.18 -15.67
C PRO A 35 -9.77 24.87 -16.29
N ASP A 36 -8.90 25.88 -16.37
CA ASP A 36 -7.52 25.69 -16.84
C ASP A 36 -6.80 24.69 -15.93
N LEU A 37 -6.63 23.45 -16.40
CA LEU A 37 -6.00 22.38 -15.67
C LEU A 37 -4.60 22.76 -15.17
N ASN A 38 -3.83 23.50 -15.96
CA ASN A 38 -2.50 23.95 -15.56
C ASN A 38 -2.57 24.99 -14.42
N ALA A 39 -3.56 25.87 -14.45
CA ALA A 39 -3.79 26.79 -13.35
C ALA A 39 -4.18 26.04 -12.06
N LEU A 40 -5.06 25.06 -12.15
CA LEU A 40 -5.45 24.21 -11.01
C LEU A 40 -4.27 23.39 -10.46
N LYS A 41 -3.40 22.86 -11.32
CA LYS A 41 -2.17 22.18 -10.87
C LYS A 41 -1.24 23.12 -10.11
N ARG A 42 -1.02 24.35 -10.59
CA ARG A 42 -0.24 25.36 -9.85
C ARG A 42 -0.88 25.71 -8.51
N GLU A 43 -2.20 25.81 -8.47
CA GLU A 43 -2.93 26.05 -7.22
C GLU A 43 -2.80 24.85 -6.26
N ALA A 44 -2.90 23.60 -6.76
CA ALA A 44 -2.70 22.42 -5.96
C ALA A 44 -1.31 22.38 -5.32
N VAL A 45 -0.26 22.68 -6.10
CA VAL A 45 1.12 22.80 -5.58
C VAL A 45 1.18 23.85 -4.47
N THR A 46 0.56 25.01 -4.67
CA THR A 46 0.51 26.10 -3.66
C THR A 46 -0.22 25.67 -2.39
N GLU A 47 -1.35 24.93 -2.51
CA GLU A 47 -2.07 24.42 -1.34
C GLU A 47 -1.26 23.36 -0.58
N VAL A 48 -0.53 22.50 -1.29
CA VAL A 48 0.41 21.54 -0.68
C VAL A 48 1.54 22.26 0.05
N ASP A 49 2.15 23.28 -0.54
CA ASP A 49 3.22 24.07 0.10
C ASP A 49 2.76 24.74 1.42
N LYS A 50 1.52 25.21 1.50
CA LYS A 50 0.95 25.75 2.76
C LYS A 50 0.83 24.71 3.87
N MET A 51 0.90 23.41 3.53
CA MET A 51 0.79 22.30 4.49
C MET A 51 2.15 21.67 4.83
N GLN A 52 3.28 22.34 4.57
CA GLN A 52 4.61 21.86 4.89
C GLN A 52 4.74 21.42 6.36
N THR A 53 4.26 22.22 7.30
CA THR A 53 4.28 21.89 8.73
C THR A 53 3.43 20.65 9.03
N LEU A 54 2.23 20.54 8.46
CA LEU A 54 1.39 19.36 8.63
C LEU A 54 2.08 18.10 8.07
N THR A 55 2.71 18.20 6.90
CA THR A 55 3.48 17.09 6.30
C THR A 55 4.57 16.61 7.24
N GLN A 56 5.40 17.52 7.76
CA GLN A 56 6.44 17.21 8.73
C GLN A 56 5.88 16.56 9.99
N GLN A 57 4.81 17.15 10.58
CA GLN A 57 4.20 16.62 11.80
C GLN A 57 3.62 15.22 11.60
N MET A 58 3.04 14.92 10.43
CA MET A 58 2.54 13.58 10.12
C MET A 58 3.69 12.58 10.01
N VAL A 59 4.74 12.91 9.27
CA VAL A 59 5.93 12.06 9.11
C VAL A 59 6.54 11.73 10.47
N ASP A 60 6.76 12.72 11.31
CA ASP A 60 7.39 12.57 12.64
C ASP A 60 6.51 11.81 13.63
N SER A 61 5.19 12.09 13.62
CA SER A 61 4.24 11.41 14.52
C SER A 61 4.16 9.93 14.21
N ILE A 62 3.93 9.56 12.93
CA ILE A 62 3.83 8.16 12.52
C ILE A 62 5.15 7.44 12.78
N PHE A 63 6.30 8.07 12.47
CA PHE A 63 7.61 7.53 12.82
C PHE A 63 7.72 7.19 14.30
N SER A 64 7.25 8.07 15.18
CA SER A 64 7.34 7.88 16.64
C SER A 64 6.42 6.78 17.17
N PHE A 65 5.32 6.45 16.48
CA PHE A 65 4.41 5.38 16.89
C PHE A 65 5.03 4.00 16.68
N SER A 66 5.75 3.79 15.59
CA SER A 66 6.51 2.56 15.29
C SER A 66 5.70 1.27 15.50
N GLU A 67 4.53 1.18 14.86
CA GLU A 67 3.58 0.08 15.02
C GLU A 67 3.76 -0.99 13.96
N LEU A 68 3.83 -2.26 14.40
CA LEU A 68 3.90 -3.43 13.52
C LEU A 68 2.55 -3.73 12.88
N GLY A 69 2.59 -4.42 11.74
CA GLY A 69 1.42 -4.84 10.99
C GLY A 69 0.32 -5.49 11.83
N PHE A 70 -0.94 -5.14 11.57
CA PHE A 70 -2.17 -5.39 12.31
C PHE A 70 -2.28 -4.69 13.69
N GLN A 71 -1.28 -3.92 14.10
CA GLN A 71 -1.26 -3.21 15.38
C GLN A 71 -1.16 -1.69 15.22
N GLU A 72 -1.48 -1.16 14.03
CA GLU A 72 -1.34 0.27 13.65
C GLU A 72 -2.48 1.13 14.22
N TYR A 73 -2.79 0.99 15.51
CA TYR A 73 -3.94 1.65 16.15
C TYR A 73 -3.77 3.15 16.30
N GLU A 74 -2.61 3.61 16.80
CA GLU A 74 -2.34 5.05 16.98
C GLU A 74 -2.15 5.73 15.63
N THR A 75 -1.47 5.08 14.68
CA THR A 75 -1.31 5.55 13.30
C THR A 75 -2.67 5.76 12.62
N SER A 76 -3.53 4.75 12.63
CA SER A 76 -4.87 4.82 12.03
C SER A 76 -5.74 5.87 12.69
N LYS A 77 -5.71 5.98 14.03
CA LYS A 77 -6.43 7.00 14.79
C LYS A 77 -5.95 8.41 14.46
N TYR A 78 -4.64 8.60 14.37
CA TYR A 78 -4.02 9.90 14.08
C TYR A 78 -4.41 10.39 12.68
N ILE A 79 -4.23 9.54 11.65
CA ILE A 79 -4.52 9.88 10.26
C ILE A 79 -6.02 10.14 10.06
N THR A 80 -6.88 9.23 10.54
CA THR A 80 -8.33 9.41 10.41
C THR A 80 -8.82 10.66 11.14
N GLY A 81 -8.23 11.01 12.29
CA GLY A 81 -8.55 12.25 13.00
C GLY A 81 -8.19 13.51 12.21
N ILE A 82 -7.09 13.51 11.44
CA ILE A 82 -6.75 14.62 10.54
C ILE A 82 -7.76 14.70 9.40
N LEU A 83 -8.08 13.57 8.76
CA LEU A 83 -9.00 13.50 7.63
C LEU A 83 -10.43 13.93 8.04
N GLU A 84 -10.93 13.47 9.20
CA GLU A 84 -12.24 13.90 9.74
C GLU A 84 -12.31 15.41 9.98
N LYS A 85 -11.28 15.98 10.62
CA LYS A 85 -11.17 17.44 10.83
C LYS A 85 -11.16 18.23 9.52
N ASN A 86 -10.72 17.60 8.42
CA ASN A 86 -10.74 18.17 7.08
C ASN A 86 -11.99 17.77 6.28
N GLY A 87 -13.02 17.19 6.91
CA GLY A 87 -14.34 16.93 6.30
C GLY A 87 -14.43 15.68 5.44
N PHE A 88 -13.48 14.73 5.56
CA PHE A 88 -13.61 13.41 4.95
C PHE A 88 -14.55 12.52 5.75
N LYS A 89 -15.35 11.72 5.06
CA LYS A 89 -16.17 10.67 5.67
C LYS A 89 -15.30 9.44 5.88
N ILE A 90 -15.20 8.99 7.14
CA ILE A 90 -14.41 7.81 7.51
C ILE A 90 -15.29 6.59 7.74
N GLU A 91 -14.86 5.45 7.20
CA GLU A 91 -15.40 4.13 7.52
C GLU A 91 -14.26 3.30 8.12
N ARG A 92 -14.43 2.80 9.34
CA ARG A 92 -13.40 2.06 10.11
C ARG A 92 -13.69 0.57 10.15
N GLY A 93 -12.65 -0.24 10.37
CA GLY A 93 -12.78 -1.70 10.53
C GLY A 93 -13.12 -2.41 9.22
N VAL A 94 -12.77 -1.83 8.07
CA VAL A 94 -13.09 -2.42 6.76
C VAL A 94 -12.38 -3.75 6.56
N ALA A 95 -12.98 -4.63 5.78
CA ALA A 95 -12.49 -5.98 5.48
C ALA A 95 -12.17 -6.84 6.73
N GLY A 96 -12.77 -6.52 7.89
CA GLY A 96 -12.57 -7.25 9.14
C GLY A 96 -11.27 -6.91 9.89
N MET A 97 -10.58 -5.84 9.52
CA MET A 97 -9.32 -5.40 10.14
C MET A 97 -9.53 -4.13 10.97
N PRO A 98 -9.33 -4.16 12.30
CA PRO A 98 -9.60 -3.01 13.18
C PRO A 98 -8.81 -1.75 12.85
N THR A 99 -7.60 -1.89 12.30
CA THR A 99 -6.72 -0.77 11.92
C THR A 99 -6.94 -0.27 10.49
N ALA A 100 -7.76 -0.98 9.69
CA ALA A 100 -8.10 -0.59 8.33
C ALA A 100 -9.29 0.37 8.29
N TRP A 101 -9.27 1.30 7.34
CA TRP A 101 -10.31 2.30 7.15
C TRP A 101 -10.38 2.77 5.69
N THR A 102 -11.45 3.45 5.34
CA THR A 102 -11.53 4.28 4.13
C THR A 102 -11.88 5.71 4.50
N ALA A 103 -11.35 6.68 3.74
CA ALA A 103 -11.70 8.09 3.89
C ALA A 103 -12.13 8.65 2.54
N SER A 104 -13.34 9.19 2.44
CA SER A 104 -13.92 9.63 1.17
C SER A 104 -14.35 11.08 1.22
N TYR A 105 -14.16 11.79 0.10
CA TYR A 105 -14.68 13.12 -0.14
C TYR A 105 -15.20 13.27 -1.57
N GLY A 106 -16.25 14.09 -1.75
CA GLY A 106 -16.89 14.30 -3.05
C GLY A 106 -17.97 13.25 -3.37
N SER A 107 -18.46 13.26 -4.59
CA SER A 107 -19.48 12.32 -5.06
C SER A 107 -19.47 12.19 -6.58
N GLY A 108 -19.88 11.02 -7.06
CA GLY A 108 -19.93 10.72 -8.50
C GLY A 108 -18.55 10.32 -9.07
N LYS A 109 -18.52 10.24 -10.39
CA LYS A 109 -17.35 9.84 -11.18
C LYS A 109 -16.57 11.05 -11.68
N PRO A 110 -15.24 10.88 -11.91
CA PRO A 110 -14.47 9.68 -11.62
C PRO A 110 -14.19 9.49 -10.13
N VAL A 111 -13.90 8.25 -9.72
CA VAL A 111 -13.49 7.91 -8.35
C VAL A 111 -11.99 7.61 -8.36
N ILE A 112 -11.20 8.47 -7.71
CA ILE A 112 -9.75 8.34 -7.63
C ILE A 112 -9.36 7.84 -6.25
N GLY A 113 -8.68 6.69 -6.20
CA GLY A 113 -8.15 6.11 -4.97
C GLY A 113 -6.71 6.54 -4.70
N PHE A 114 -6.37 6.67 -3.42
CA PHE A 114 -5.00 6.81 -2.93
C PHE A 114 -4.70 5.69 -1.95
N ILE A 115 -3.55 5.05 -2.08
CA ILE A 115 -3.10 3.99 -1.17
C ILE A 115 -1.61 4.13 -0.84
N THR A 116 -1.25 3.80 0.38
CA THR A 116 0.14 3.67 0.85
C THR A 116 0.16 2.91 2.17
N ASP A 117 1.29 2.32 2.49
CA ASP A 117 1.46 1.47 3.64
C ASP A 117 1.71 2.27 4.92
N ILE A 118 1.42 1.68 6.09
CA ILE A 118 1.44 2.40 7.37
C ILE A 118 2.13 1.64 8.51
N ASP A 119 2.46 0.38 8.32
CA ASP A 119 3.13 -0.44 9.31
C ASP A 119 4.65 -0.28 9.30
N CYS A 120 5.33 -0.85 10.27
CA CYS A 120 6.78 -0.87 10.37
C CYS A 120 7.31 -2.30 10.56
N ILE A 121 8.65 -2.46 10.55
CA ILE A 121 9.33 -3.74 10.69
C ILE A 121 9.87 -3.99 12.10
N PRO A 122 10.02 -5.27 12.51
CA PRO A 122 10.64 -5.60 13.79
C PRO A 122 12.11 -5.16 13.86
N ARG A 123 12.59 -4.79 15.05
CA ARG A 123 14.00 -4.52 15.35
C ARG A 123 14.67 -3.41 14.54
N ALA A 124 13.89 -2.48 14.01
CA ALA A 124 14.39 -1.36 13.23
C ALA A 124 14.33 -0.01 13.97
N SER A 125 14.16 -0.03 15.29
CA SER A 125 14.20 1.18 16.11
C SER A 125 15.54 1.88 15.94
N GLN A 126 15.52 3.17 15.55
CA GLN A 126 16.69 3.95 15.24
C GLN A 126 16.44 5.43 15.48
N LYS A 127 17.40 6.13 16.04
CA LYS A 127 17.35 7.59 16.15
C LYS A 127 17.49 8.22 14.76
N PRO A 128 16.54 9.05 14.33
CA PRO A 128 16.62 9.72 13.03
C PRO A 128 17.77 10.72 13.01
N GLY A 129 18.39 10.92 11.84
CA GLY A 129 19.47 11.89 11.66
C GLY A 129 20.82 11.53 12.30
N VAL A 130 20.96 10.31 12.85
CA VAL A 130 22.19 9.75 13.42
C VAL A 130 22.77 8.74 12.44
N ALA A 131 23.92 9.03 11.84
CA ALA A 131 24.51 8.26 10.74
C ALA A 131 25.21 6.96 11.18
N TYR A 132 24.77 6.33 12.25
CA TYR A 132 25.24 5.05 12.76
C TYR A 132 24.16 4.39 13.61
N HIS A 133 24.31 3.10 13.90
CA HIS A 133 23.32 2.37 14.71
C HIS A 133 23.25 2.93 16.13
N ASP A 134 22.12 3.50 16.46
CA ASP A 134 21.79 4.05 17.80
C ASP A 134 20.26 3.95 18.00
N PRO A 135 19.75 2.81 18.49
CA PRO A 135 18.32 2.60 18.63
C PRO A 135 17.68 3.56 19.64
N ILE A 136 16.43 3.98 19.37
CA ILE A 136 15.63 4.72 20.36
C ILE A 136 15.28 3.78 21.53
N ILE A 137 14.86 2.55 21.22
CA ILE A 137 14.63 1.46 22.17
C ILE A 137 15.23 0.18 21.59
N GLU A 138 16.14 -0.45 22.31
CA GLU A 138 16.83 -1.67 21.85
C GLU A 138 15.84 -2.79 21.52
N GLY A 139 15.94 -3.34 20.32
CA GLY A 139 15.11 -4.44 19.82
C GLY A 139 13.65 -4.07 19.50
N ALA A 140 13.26 -2.79 19.66
CA ALA A 140 11.91 -2.34 19.33
C ALA A 140 11.69 -2.24 17.79
N PRO A 141 10.44 -2.24 17.32
CA PRO A 141 10.11 -1.98 15.93
C PRO A 141 10.45 -0.54 15.52
N GLY A 142 10.54 -0.31 14.21
CA GLY A 142 10.80 1.00 13.63
C GLY A 142 10.52 1.04 12.14
N HIS A 143 10.43 2.25 11.58
CA HIS A 143 10.17 2.48 10.16
C HIS A 143 11.43 2.27 9.30
N GLY A 144 11.97 1.04 9.33
CA GLY A 144 13.14 0.63 8.58
C GLY A 144 12.91 0.39 7.08
N GLU A 145 11.75 0.73 6.58
CA GLU A 145 11.45 0.89 5.15
C GLU A 145 10.93 2.30 4.84
N GLY A 146 10.24 2.95 5.77
CA GLY A 146 9.83 4.34 5.67
C GLY A 146 8.35 4.57 5.37
N HIS A 147 7.48 3.61 5.67
CA HIS A 147 6.02 3.71 5.50
C HIS A 147 5.38 4.85 6.30
N ASN A 148 6.05 5.37 7.33
CA ASN A 148 5.58 6.54 8.08
C ASN A 148 5.37 7.80 7.21
N SER A 149 6.02 7.88 6.06
CA SER A 149 5.99 9.09 5.21
C SER A 149 4.87 9.08 4.16
N GLY A 150 4.38 7.91 3.75
CA GLY A 150 3.42 7.77 2.65
C GLY A 150 2.05 8.39 2.94
N MET A 151 1.53 8.22 4.16
CA MET A 151 0.24 8.85 4.50
C MET A 151 0.33 10.37 4.60
N ALA A 152 1.48 10.95 4.88
CA ALA A 152 1.67 12.39 4.76
C ALA A 152 1.53 12.84 3.29
N VAL A 153 2.12 12.08 2.34
CA VAL A 153 1.97 12.32 0.89
C VAL A 153 0.50 12.31 0.48
N ASN A 154 -0.22 11.23 0.76
CA ASN A 154 -1.58 11.03 0.26
C ASN A 154 -2.60 11.92 0.98
N THR A 155 -2.46 12.12 2.30
CA THR A 155 -3.38 12.97 3.09
C THR A 155 -3.27 14.42 2.68
N VAL A 156 -2.05 14.94 2.54
CA VAL A 156 -1.81 16.34 2.13
C VAL A 156 -2.30 16.59 0.70
N ALA A 157 -2.03 15.65 -0.22
CA ALA A 157 -2.57 15.71 -1.58
C ALA A 157 -4.10 15.73 -1.59
N ALA A 158 -4.74 14.87 -0.83
CA ALA A 158 -6.19 14.77 -0.75
C ALA A 158 -6.83 16.03 -0.13
N ILE A 159 -6.24 16.63 0.91
CA ILE A 159 -6.72 17.89 1.51
C ILE A 159 -6.58 19.05 0.51
N ALA A 160 -5.47 19.14 -0.23
CA ALA A 160 -5.30 20.13 -1.29
C ALA A 160 -6.36 19.98 -2.38
N LEU A 161 -6.57 18.75 -2.88
CA LEU A 161 -7.59 18.44 -3.86
C LEU A 161 -9.01 18.81 -3.37
N LYS A 162 -9.35 18.44 -2.14
CA LYS A 162 -10.63 18.79 -1.54
C LYS A 162 -10.88 20.29 -1.60
N LYS A 163 -9.91 21.12 -1.20
CA LYS A 163 -10.02 22.58 -1.26
C LYS A 163 -10.26 23.08 -2.69
N LEU A 164 -9.56 22.52 -3.68
CA LEU A 164 -9.76 22.86 -5.08
C LEU A 164 -11.13 22.42 -5.57
N MET A 165 -11.58 21.22 -5.19
CA MET A 165 -12.90 20.70 -5.56
C MET A 165 -14.02 21.61 -5.01
N GLU A 166 -13.91 22.05 -3.77
CA GLU A 166 -14.86 22.98 -3.14
C GLU A 166 -14.87 24.34 -3.85
N LYS A 167 -13.69 24.95 -4.00
CA LYS A 167 -13.54 26.27 -4.58
C LYS A 167 -14.04 26.35 -6.02
N ASN A 168 -13.76 25.33 -6.82
CA ASN A 168 -14.03 25.31 -8.25
C ASN A 168 -15.26 24.44 -8.61
N ASN A 169 -16.02 23.93 -7.62
CA ASN A 169 -17.16 23.04 -7.82
C ASN A 169 -16.85 21.83 -8.72
N LEU A 170 -15.65 21.23 -8.55
CA LEU A 170 -15.21 20.08 -9.32
C LEU A 170 -15.99 18.82 -8.88
N LYS A 171 -16.39 18.01 -9.84
CA LYS A 171 -17.11 16.76 -9.60
C LYS A 171 -16.13 15.59 -9.52
N GLY A 172 -16.56 14.52 -8.89
CA GLY A 172 -15.80 13.29 -8.69
C GLY A 172 -15.65 12.93 -7.22
N THR A 173 -15.00 11.82 -6.96
CA THR A 173 -14.76 11.30 -5.62
C THR A 173 -13.28 11.04 -5.43
N ILE A 174 -12.71 11.43 -4.29
CA ILE A 174 -11.39 11.03 -3.84
C ILE A 174 -11.53 10.11 -2.62
N ARG A 175 -10.74 9.04 -2.58
CA ARG A 175 -10.82 8.04 -1.50
C ARG A 175 -9.44 7.55 -1.12
N LEU A 176 -9.12 7.55 0.20
CA LEU A 176 -7.85 7.08 0.73
C LEU A 176 -8.03 5.73 1.41
N TYR A 177 -6.99 4.92 1.33
CA TYR A 177 -6.88 3.60 1.94
C TYR A 177 -5.52 3.45 2.63
N PRO A 178 -5.43 2.87 3.84
CA PRO A 178 -4.17 2.46 4.43
C PRO A 178 -3.77 1.09 3.88
N GLY A 179 -2.49 0.87 3.61
CA GLY A 179 -1.90 -0.44 3.50
C GLY A 179 -1.55 -0.95 4.90
N VAL A 180 -2.45 -1.71 5.49
CA VAL A 180 -2.29 -2.31 6.82
C VAL A 180 -1.50 -3.61 6.68
N ALA A 181 -0.54 -3.85 7.57
CA ALA A 181 0.25 -5.07 7.63
C ALA A 181 0.89 -5.47 6.27
N GLU A 182 1.39 -4.48 5.53
CA GLU A 182 2.06 -4.70 4.23
C GLU A 182 3.31 -5.54 4.40
N GLU A 183 4.10 -5.30 5.44
CA GLU A 183 5.32 -6.04 5.78
C GLU A 183 5.09 -7.56 6.02
N LEU A 184 3.84 -7.94 6.23
CA LEU A 184 3.40 -9.33 6.26
C LEU A 184 2.85 -9.80 4.90
N VAL A 185 2.78 -8.91 3.92
CA VAL A 185 2.16 -9.08 2.58
C VAL A 185 0.75 -9.66 2.71
N ALA A 186 -0.07 -9.04 3.56
CA ALA A 186 -1.18 -9.76 4.17
C ALA A 186 -2.58 -9.18 3.89
N THR A 187 -2.77 -7.96 3.39
CA THR A 187 -4.11 -7.36 3.54
C THR A 187 -4.83 -6.95 2.28
N LYS A 188 -4.13 -6.55 1.23
CA LYS A 188 -4.80 -5.96 0.07
C LYS A 188 -5.64 -6.97 -0.72
N ALA A 189 -5.30 -8.28 -0.66
CA ALA A 189 -6.17 -9.35 -1.17
C ALA A 189 -7.53 -9.40 -0.44
N PHE A 190 -7.54 -9.16 0.88
CA PHE A 190 -8.78 -9.08 1.66
C PHE A 190 -9.59 -7.82 1.33
N PHE A 191 -8.94 -6.69 1.04
CA PHE A 191 -9.61 -5.49 0.55
C PHE A 191 -10.28 -5.72 -0.81
N VAL A 192 -9.58 -6.38 -1.74
CA VAL A 192 -10.14 -6.77 -3.04
C VAL A 192 -11.35 -7.69 -2.85
N ARG A 193 -11.23 -8.72 -2.00
CA ARG A 193 -12.34 -9.64 -1.71
C ARG A 193 -13.55 -8.92 -1.09
N ALA A 194 -13.31 -7.93 -0.22
CA ALA A 194 -14.37 -7.10 0.35
C ALA A 194 -14.99 -6.12 -0.67
N GLY A 195 -14.43 -6.00 -1.87
CA GLY A 195 -14.95 -5.16 -2.94
C GLY A 195 -14.66 -3.68 -2.79
N LEU A 196 -13.68 -3.28 -2.00
CA LEU A 196 -13.37 -1.88 -1.69
C LEU A 196 -12.93 -1.06 -2.92
N PHE A 197 -12.51 -1.72 -4.00
CA PHE A 197 -11.97 -1.07 -5.21
C PHE A 197 -12.89 -1.17 -6.43
N LYS A 198 -14.08 -1.80 -6.30
CA LYS A 198 -14.97 -2.09 -7.44
C LYS A 198 -15.49 -0.85 -8.19
N ASP A 199 -15.61 0.26 -7.50
CA ASP A 199 -16.14 1.51 -8.06
C ASP A 199 -15.02 2.51 -8.43
N LEU A 200 -13.74 2.17 -8.24
CA LEU A 200 -12.62 3.03 -8.59
C LEU A 200 -12.42 3.11 -10.11
N ASP A 201 -12.05 4.29 -10.57
CA ASP A 201 -11.63 4.52 -11.95
C ASP A 201 -10.10 4.44 -12.09
N VAL A 202 -9.35 4.93 -11.09
CA VAL A 202 -7.88 4.87 -11.03
C VAL A 202 -7.44 4.78 -9.57
N MET A 203 -6.36 4.02 -9.31
CA MET A 203 -5.66 3.99 -8.03
C MET A 203 -4.27 4.63 -8.15
N LEU A 204 -3.99 5.59 -7.31
CA LEU A 204 -2.69 6.24 -7.18
C LEU A 204 -2.00 5.75 -5.90
N GLY A 205 -1.07 4.83 -6.04
CA GLY A 205 -0.23 4.38 -4.94
C GLY A 205 0.96 5.30 -4.73
N SER A 206 1.54 5.28 -3.52
CA SER A 206 2.80 5.95 -3.23
C SER A 206 3.65 5.13 -2.28
N HIS A 207 4.95 5.12 -2.52
CA HIS A 207 5.93 4.43 -1.69
C HIS A 207 7.22 5.24 -1.59
N VAL A 208 7.80 5.25 -0.41
CA VAL A 208 9.10 5.88 -0.15
C VAL A 208 10.19 5.31 -1.06
N SER A 209 11.11 6.16 -1.49
CA SER A 209 12.25 5.78 -2.32
C SER A 209 13.40 6.77 -2.13
N ASN A 210 14.55 6.45 -2.70
CA ASN A 210 15.64 7.40 -2.93
C ASN A 210 15.59 8.03 -4.33
N GLU A 211 14.55 7.71 -5.12
CA GLU A 211 14.31 8.19 -6.47
C GLU A 211 12.98 8.93 -6.55
N PHE A 212 12.86 9.85 -7.50
CA PHE A 212 11.58 10.39 -7.90
C PHE A 212 11.21 9.77 -9.24
N ALA A 213 10.32 8.78 -9.19
CA ALA A 213 10.09 7.86 -10.29
C ALA A 213 8.67 7.30 -10.30
N THR A 214 8.30 6.76 -11.45
CA THR A 214 7.18 5.85 -11.62
C THR A 214 7.56 4.80 -12.65
N ASN A 215 6.77 3.74 -12.80
CA ASN A 215 7.00 2.68 -13.78
C ASN A 215 5.66 2.11 -14.28
N TYR A 216 5.71 1.34 -15.37
CA TYR A 216 4.55 0.63 -15.90
C TYR A 216 4.91 -0.81 -16.29
N GLY A 217 3.89 -1.64 -16.53
CA GLY A 217 4.07 -3.07 -16.73
C GLY A 217 4.45 -3.77 -15.44
N GLN A 218 4.94 -5.00 -15.55
CA GLN A 218 5.48 -5.74 -14.40
C GLN A 218 6.90 -5.23 -14.09
N PRO A 219 7.20 -4.82 -12.84
CA PRO A 219 8.55 -4.44 -12.46
C PRO A 219 9.53 -5.60 -12.57
N ALA A 220 10.75 -5.33 -13.02
CA ALA A 220 11.76 -6.39 -13.22
C ALA A 220 12.13 -7.10 -11.91
N VAL A 221 12.20 -6.35 -10.80
CA VAL A 221 12.51 -6.88 -9.47
C VAL A 221 11.22 -6.93 -8.66
N ASN A 222 10.36 -7.89 -8.99
CA ASN A 222 9.08 -8.10 -8.30
C ASN A 222 8.64 -9.55 -8.48
N SER A 223 7.98 -10.10 -7.47
CA SER A 223 7.29 -11.39 -7.51
C SER A 223 5.98 -11.32 -6.75
N GLY A 224 5.04 -12.19 -7.07
CA GLY A 224 3.91 -12.44 -6.19
C GLY A 224 4.24 -13.54 -5.18
N LEU A 225 3.33 -13.73 -4.22
CA LEU A 225 3.48 -14.77 -3.21
C LEU A 225 2.15 -15.27 -2.66
N VAL A 226 2.21 -16.41 -2.00
CA VAL A 226 1.23 -16.82 -0.99
C VAL A 226 1.95 -17.05 0.35
N SER A 227 1.34 -16.53 1.41
CA SER A 227 1.76 -16.63 2.81
C SER A 227 0.86 -17.63 3.51
N VAL A 228 1.40 -18.76 3.97
CA VAL A 228 0.60 -19.85 4.53
C VAL A 228 1.22 -20.43 5.79
N GLN A 229 0.41 -20.64 6.80
CA GLN A 229 0.80 -21.33 8.04
C GLN A 229 0.20 -22.73 8.06
N TYR A 230 1.07 -23.75 8.11
CA TYR A 230 0.70 -25.16 8.31
C TYR A 230 0.75 -25.48 9.79
N ASN A 231 -0.33 -26.08 10.34
CA ASN A 231 -0.48 -26.50 11.71
C ASN A 231 -0.58 -28.01 11.75
N PHE A 232 0.33 -28.65 12.46
CA PHE A 232 0.37 -30.11 12.62
C PHE A 232 -0.14 -30.47 14.00
N HIS A 233 -0.96 -31.54 14.08
CA HIS A 233 -1.61 -32.01 15.29
C HIS A 233 -1.27 -33.49 15.50
N GLY A 234 -0.64 -33.76 16.61
CA GLY A 234 -0.22 -35.09 17.04
C GLY A 234 -0.82 -35.51 18.37
N ARG A 235 -0.03 -36.21 19.19
CA ARG A 235 -0.44 -36.67 20.51
C ARG A 235 0.73 -36.64 21.46
N SER A 236 0.55 -35.99 22.63
CA SER A 236 1.56 -35.96 23.68
C SER A 236 1.79 -37.32 24.33
N ALA A 237 3.01 -37.55 24.79
CA ALA A 237 3.42 -38.65 25.61
C ALA A 237 4.67 -38.26 26.40
N HIS A 238 5.02 -39.03 27.44
CA HIS A 238 6.31 -38.90 28.10
C HIS A 238 7.42 -39.38 27.16
N ALA A 239 8.29 -38.48 26.68
CA ALA A 239 9.24 -38.76 25.63
C ALA A 239 10.25 -39.88 25.93
N ALA A 240 10.58 -40.10 27.22
CA ALA A 240 11.46 -41.19 27.63
C ALA A 240 10.68 -42.43 28.18
N GLY A 241 9.53 -42.21 28.83
CA GLY A 241 8.81 -43.30 29.52
C GLY A 241 7.88 -44.10 28.59
N ALA A 242 7.22 -43.44 27.64
CA ALA A 242 6.27 -44.09 26.74
C ALA A 242 6.20 -43.38 25.36
N PRO A 243 7.34 -43.17 24.67
CA PRO A 243 7.35 -42.42 23.39
C PRO A 243 6.47 -43.07 22.32
N TRP A 244 6.32 -44.38 22.34
CA TRP A 244 5.49 -45.15 21.37
C TRP A 244 4.00 -44.79 21.45
N SER A 245 3.52 -44.18 22.52
CA SER A 245 2.15 -43.71 22.63
C SER A 245 1.94 -42.27 22.13
N GLY A 246 3.03 -41.55 21.84
CA GLY A 246 3.01 -40.20 21.26
C GLY A 246 3.00 -40.19 19.75
N ARG A 247 2.70 -39.00 19.19
CA ARG A 247 2.90 -38.64 17.78
C ARG A 247 3.38 -37.21 17.74
N SER A 248 4.61 -37.02 17.25
CA SER A 248 5.26 -35.70 17.26
C SER A 248 4.81 -34.87 16.10
N ALA A 249 4.12 -33.76 16.37
CA ALA A 249 3.81 -32.75 15.38
C ALA A 249 5.06 -32.02 14.88
N LEU A 250 6.10 -31.89 15.72
CA LEU A 250 7.37 -31.28 15.32
C LEU A 250 8.10 -32.13 14.29
N ASP A 251 8.08 -33.47 14.41
CA ASP A 251 8.70 -34.36 13.40
C ASP A 251 8.04 -34.16 12.03
N ALA A 252 6.73 -33.92 11.99
CA ALA A 252 6.03 -33.59 10.75
C ALA A 252 6.49 -32.26 10.14
N VAL A 253 6.68 -31.22 10.97
CA VAL A 253 7.24 -29.94 10.54
C VAL A 253 8.64 -30.12 9.95
N GLU A 254 9.51 -30.89 10.63
CA GLU A 254 10.87 -31.13 10.16
C GLU A 254 10.89 -31.92 8.86
N LEU A 255 10.08 -32.96 8.72
CA LEU A 255 9.97 -33.75 7.48
C LEU A 255 9.44 -32.90 6.31
N MET A 256 8.46 -32.03 6.55
CA MET A 256 7.99 -31.08 5.53
C MET A 256 9.13 -30.15 5.09
N ASN A 257 9.89 -29.57 6.03
CA ASN A 257 10.98 -28.64 5.76
C ASN A 257 12.13 -29.33 5.00
N ILE A 258 12.54 -30.54 5.40
CA ILE A 258 13.56 -31.33 4.73
C ILE A 258 13.11 -31.69 3.32
N GLY A 259 11.89 -32.21 3.18
CA GLY A 259 11.33 -32.56 1.87
C GLY A 259 11.25 -31.35 0.94
N TRP A 260 10.83 -30.20 1.43
CA TRP A 260 10.83 -28.95 0.66
C TRP A 260 12.24 -28.56 0.21
N ASN A 261 13.24 -28.65 1.09
CA ASN A 261 14.61 -28.31 0.75
C ASN A 261 15.19 -29.23 -0.33
N PHE A 262 14.87 -30.52 -0.33
CA PHE A 262 15.24 -31.43 -1.42
C PHE A 262 14.50 -31.17 -2.72
N ARG A 263 13.26 -30.66 -2.64
CA ARG A 263 12.48 -30.29 -3.82
C ARG A 263 13.02 -29.06 -4.53
N ARG A 264 13.70 -28.14 -3.83
CA ARG A 264 14.17 -26.85 -4.37
C ARG A 264 15.00 -26.97 -5.64
N GLU A 265 15.87 -28.00 -5.78
CA GLU A 265 16.70 -28.20 -6.97
C GLU A 265 15.90 -28.52 -8.24
N HIS A 266 14.64 -28.95 -8.08
CA HIS A 266 13.72 -29.28 -9.16
C HIS A 266 12.67 -28.23 -9.44
N LEU A 267 12.79 -27.03 -8.83
CA LEU A 267 11.91 -25.89 -9.04
C LEU A 267 12.51 -24.92 -10.06
N ARG A 268 11.69 -24.01 -10.55
CA ARG A 268 12.12 -22.97 -11.50
C ARG A 268 13.15 -22.03 -10.84
N LEU A 269 14.03 -21.43 -11.67
CA LEU A 269 15.11 -20.56 -11.18
C LEU A 269 14.61 -19.32 -10.46
N GLN A 270 13.45 -18.80 -10.84
CA GLN A 270 12.85 -17.59 -10.31
C GLN A 270 12.14 -17.80 -8.98
N GLN A 271 11.79 -19.05 -8.65
CA GLN A 271 11.10 -19.33 -7.39
C GLN A 271 11.94 -18.90 -6.18
N ARG A 272 11.27 -18.40 -5.16
CA ARG A 272 11.85 -18.19 -3.83
C ARG A 272 10.86 -18.72 -2.80
N SER A 273 11.39 -19.39 -1.79
CA SER A 273 10.57 -19.86 -0.68
C SER A 273 11.35 -19.77 0.61
N HIS A 274 10.66 -19.35 1.64
CA HIS A 274 11.21 -19.10 2.98
C HIS A 274 10.26 -19.69 4.00
N TYR A 275 10.78 -20.09 5.16
CA TYR A 275 9.92 -20.51 6.28
C TYR A 275 10.53 -20.19 7.61
N VAL A 276 9.66 -20.12 8.61
CA VAL A 276 10.01 -20.06 10.03
C VAL A 276 9.16 -21.07 10.79
N VAL A 277 9.75 -21.77 11.77
CA VAL A 277 8.99 -22.57 12.73
C VAL A 277 8.34 -21.61 13.71
N VAL A 278 7.00 -21.62 13.77
CA VAL A 278 6.22 -20.73 14.63
C VAL A 278 6.02 -21.33 16.00
N ASN A 279 5.76 -22.66 16.04
CA ASN A 279 5.67 -23.43 17.27
C ASN A 279 6.41 -24.76 17.09
N GLY A 280 7.32 -25.09 18.00
CA GLY A 280 8.09 -26.34 17.99
C GLY A 280 7.82 -27.25 19.20
N GLY A 281 6.78 -26.97 20.00
CA GLY A 281 6.48 -27.67 21.25
C GLY A 281 6.99 -26.91 22.48
N ASP A 282 6.81 -27.52 23.67
CA ASP A 282 7.04 -26.83 24.95
C ASP A 282 8.38 -27.19 25.60
N GLN A 283 8.67 -28.49 25.81
CA GLN A 283 9.88 -28.95 26.48
C GLN A 283 10.28 -30.37 26.01
N PRO A 284 11.58 -30.75 26.07
CA PRO A 284 12.09 -31.97 25.41
C PRO A 284 11.55 -33.29 25.98
N ASN A 285 11.06 -33.35 27.21
CA ASN A 285 10.52 -34.57 27.82
C ASN A 285 9.04 -34.81 27.50
N VAL A 286 8.40 -33.94 26.71
CA VAL A 286 7.01 -34.06 26.25
C VAL A 286 7.01 -34.14 24.72
N VAL A 287 6.45 -35.21 24.17
CA VAL A 287 6.26 -35.33 22.71
C VAL A 287 5.35 -34.19 22.25
N PRO A 288 5.78 -33.32 21.32
CA PRO A 288 4.98 -32.19 20.87
C PRO A 288 3.69 -32.63 20.20
N SER A 289 2.54 -32.28 20.77
CA SER A 289 1.23 -32.55 20.18
C SER A 289 0.81 -31.48 19.15
N GLU A 290 1.41 -30.28 19.22
CA GLU A 290 1.13 -29.17 18.35
C GLU A 290 2.45 -28.58 17.87
N ALA A 291 2.57 -28.39 16.53
CA ALA A 291 3.68 -27.65 15.93
C ALA A 291 3.20 -26.92 14.69
N SER A 292 3.85 -25.82 14.36
CA SER A 292 3.47 -25.07 13.16
C SER A 292 4.66 -24.44 12.48
N VAL A 293 4.55 -24.29 11.15
CA VAL A 293 5.52 -23.67 10.27
C VAL A 293 4.83 -22.70 9.33
N TRP A 294 5.43 -21.54 9.16
CA TRP A 294 4.93 -20.49 8.28
C TRP A 294 5.83 -20.37 7.06
N TYR A 295 5.26 -20.50 5.86
CA TYR A 295 5.91 -20.47 4.55
C TYR A 295 5.50 -19.26 3.73
N TYR A 296 6.46 -18.70 2.96
CA TYR A 296 6.23 -17.89 1.79
C TYR A 296 6.64 -18.68 0.55
N PHE A 297 5.72 -18.78 -0.44
CA PHE A 297 5.99 -19.32 -1.76
C PHE A 297 5.88 -18.20 -2.79
N ARG A 298 6.99 -17.87 -3.47
CA ARG A 298 7.10 -16.73 -4.39
C ARG A 298 7.43 -17.18 -5.80
N GLU A 299 6.77 -16.56 -6.80
CA GLU A 299 7.04 -16.72 -8.23
C GLU A 299 6.62 -15.46 -9.02
N LEU A 300 6.92 -15.47 -10.35
CA LEU A 300 6.71 -14.35 -11.25
C LEU A 300 5.27 -14.15 -11.70
N ASP A 301 4.43 -15.18 -11.61
CA ASP A 301 3.05 -15.14 -12.07
C ASP A 301 2.14 -16.04 -11.22
N TYR A 302 0.84 -15.78 -11.33
CA TYR A 302 -0.18 -16.50 -10.57
C TYR A 302 -0.16 -18.04 -10.77
N PRO A 303 -0.08 -18.58 -12.00
CA PRO A 303 -0.07 -20.04 -12.17
C PRO A 303 1.05 -20.72 -11.41
N HIS A 304 2.26 -20.16 -11.44
CA HIS A 304 3.42 -20.74 -10.77
C HIS A 304 3.41 -20.55 -9.25
N ILE A 305 2.87 -19.42 -8.76
CA ILE A 305 2.63 -19.24 -7.31
C ILE A 305 1.65 -20.29 -6.80
N LYS A 306 0.56 -20.52 -7.55
CA LYS A 306 -0.45 -21.53 -7.23
C LYS A 306 0.14 -22.94 -7.24
N GLU A 307 0.96 -23.26 -8.24
CA GLU A 307 1.68 -24.56 -8.32
C GLU A 307 2.55 -24.78 -7.08
N LEU A 308 3.34 -23.80 -6.66
CA LEU A 308 4.17 -23.91 -5.45
C LEU A 308 3.32 -24.11 -4.19
N PHE A 309 2.21 -23.40 -4.07
CA PHE A 309 1.28 -23.55 -2.95
C PHE A 309 0.65 -24.95 -2.89
N GLU A 310 0.18 -25.47 -4.02
CA GLU A 310 -0.37 -26.82 -4.12
C GLU A 310 0.67 -27.89 -3.81
N LEU A 311 1.91 -27.69 -4.26
CA LEU A 311 3.04 -28.55 -3.91
C LEU A 311 3.33 -28.52 -2.40
N GLY A 312 3.35 -27.34 -1.78
CA GLY A 312 3.49 -27.17 -0.32
C GLY A 312 2.40 -27.92 0.45
N ASN A 313 1.15 -27.80 0.02
CA ASN A 313 0.02 -28.53 0.62
C ASN A 313 0.17 -30.06 0.50
N THR A 314 0.69 -30.52 -0.63
CA THR A 314 0.97 -31.97 -0.86
C THR A 314 2.07 -32.45 0.09
N MET A 315 3.13 -31.68 0.26
CA MET A 315 4.24 -32.04 1.16
C MET A 315 3.83 -32.03 2.62
N ALA A 316 3.00 -31.06 3.04
CA ALA A 316 2.44 -31.02 4.39
C ALA A 316 1.62 -32.27 4.70
N LYS A 317 0.73 -32.69 3.78
CA LYS A 317 -0.04 -33.94 3.92
C LYS A 317 0.85 -35.19 3.98
N ALA A 318 1.90 -35.23 3.15
CA ALA A 318 2.84 -36.36 3.14
C ALA A 318 3.62 -36.44 4.47
N ALA A 319 4.09 -35.31 4.99
CA ALA A 319 4.78 -35.24 6.28
C ALA A 319 3.87 -35.69 7.44
N ALA A 320 2.62 -35.24 7.44
CA ALA A 320 1.62 -35.69 8.43
C ALA A 320 1.39 -37.21 8.35
N ALA A 321 1.26 -37.76 7.16
CA ALA A 321 1.09 -39.19 6.96
C ALA A 321 2.31 -40.01 7.45
N MET A 322 3.54 -39.54 7.22
CA MET A 322 4.76 -40.20 7.69
C MET A 322 4.89 -40.26 9.21
N THR A 323 4.28 -39.32 9.93
CA THR A 323 4.38 -39.19 11.39
C THR A 323 3.10 -39.63 12.13
N ASP A 324 2.11 -40.12 11.39
CA ASP A 324 0.78 -40.49 11.95
C ASP A 324 0.14 -39.30 12.72
N THR A 325 0.27 -38.08 12.14
CA THR A 325 -0.32 -36.82 12.60
C THR A 325 -1.36 -36.33 11.61
N THR A 326 -2.04 -35.22 11.91
CA THR A 326 -2.92 -34.51 10.98
C THR A 326 -2.38 -33.11 10.70
N VAL A 327 -2.82 -32.49 9.60
CA VAL A 327 -2.43 -31.13 9.23
C VAL A 327 -3.62 -30.37 8.70
N ASP A 328 -3.74 -29.11 9.14
CA ASP A 328 -4.51 -28.08 8.49
C ASP A 328 -3.62 -26.88 8.14
N TRP A 329 -4.17 -25.90 7.41
CA TRP A 329 -3.46 -24.67 7.12
C TRP A 329 -4.44 -23.51 6.92
N ARG A 330 -3.91 -22.29 7.09
CA ARG A 330 -4.58 -21.05 6.74
C ARG A 330 -3.67 -20.18 5.87
N VAL A 331 -4.23 -19.53 4.89
CA VAL A 331 -3.53 -18.49 4.13
C VAL A 331 -3.61 -17.18 4.94
N LEU A 332 -2.44 -16.66 5.31
CA LEU A 332 -2.33 -15.44 6.10
C LEU A 332 -2.44 -14.19 5.23
N GLY A 333 -2.08 -14.32 3.95
CA GLY A 333 -2.13 -13.26 2.97
C GLY A 333 -1.58 -13.72 1.63
N SER A 334 -1.71 -12.87 0.63
CA SER A 334 -1.18 -13.14 -0.71
C SER A 334 -0.93 -11.84 -1.47
N ALA A 335 -0.08 -11.92 -2.48
CA ALA A 335 0.12 -10.85 -3.44
C ALA A 335 0.28 -11.43 -4.84
N TRP A 336 -0.43 -10.87 -5.80
CA TRP A 336 -0.08 -11.02 -7.21
C TRP A 336 1.17 -10.21 -7.53
N PRO A 337 1.97 -10.59 -8.56
CA PRO A 337 3.02 -9.71 -9.04
C PRO A 337 2.43 -8.38 -9.50
N ASN A 338 3.08 -7.28 -9.16
CA ASN A 338 2.60 -5.96 -9.54
C ASN A 338 2.55 -5.81 -11.06
N HIS A 339 1.53 -5.13 -11.57
CA HIS A 339 1.46 -4.71 -12.96
C HIS A 339 0.86 -3.31 -13.04
N PHE A 340 1.69 -2.31 -13.34
CA PHE A 340 1.26 -0.93 -13.34
C PHE A 340 0.79 -0.46 -14.71
N ASN A 341 -0.17 0.46 -14.70
CA ASN A 341 -0.84 0.95 -15.89
C ASN A 341 0.00 2.00 -16.63
N LYS A 342 0.25 1.77 -17.92
CA LYS A 342 1.09 2.64 -18.74
C LYS A 342 0.53 4.06 -18.85
N THR A 343 -0.76 4.22 -19.14
CA THR A 343 -1.39 5.54 -19.28
C THR A 343 -1.26 6.35 -17.99
N VAL A 344 -1.51 5.71 -16.84
CA VAL A 344 -1.41 6.39 -15.53
C VAL A 344 0.03 6.78 -15.25
N ALA A 345 1.00 5.91 -15.57
CA ALA A 345 2.43 6.18 -15.39
C ALA A 345 2.92 7.35 -16.27
N GLU A 346 2.50 7.41 -17.53
CA GLU A 346 2.86 8.50 -18.43
C GLU A 346 2.31 9.86 -17.97
N VAL A 347 1.09 9.89 -17.43
CA VAL A 347 0.50 11.08 -16.81
C VAL A 347 1.26 11.49 -15.55
N GLN A 348 1.56 10.53 -14.68
CA GLN A 348 2.27 10.79 -13.43
C GLN A 348 3.71 11.25 -13.67
N GLN A 349 4.42 10.68 -14.68
CA GLN A 349 5.78 11.06 -15.03
C GLN A 349 5.89 12.55 -15.41
N LYS A 350 4.93 13.07 -16.19
CA LYS A 350 4.88 14.50 -16.53
C LYS A 350 4.79 15.39 -15.30
N ASN A 351 4.05 14.94 -14.28
CA ASN A 351 3.92 15.67 -13.01
C ASN A 351 5.19 15.55 -12.15
N ILE A 352 5.88 14.39 -12.17
CA ILE A 352 7.19 14.22 -11.54
C ILE A 352 8.21 15.20 -12.13
N GLU A 353 8.27 15.28 -13.46
CA GLU A 353 9.16 16.20 -14.18
C GLU A 353 8.83 17.67 -13.89
N ALA A 354 7.55 18.01 -13.80
CA ALA A 354 7.10 19.37 -13.49
C ALA A 354 7.40 19.81 -12.06
N VAL A 355 7.35 18.89 -11.09
CA VAL A 355 7.70 19.17 -9.68
C VAL A 355 9.21 19.17 -9.49
N GLY A 356 9.94 18.23 -10.10
CA GLY A 356 11.39 18.06 -9.95
C GLY A 356 11.82 17.55 -8.59
N MET A 357 13.10 17.22 -8.46
CA MET A 357 13.69 16.78 -7.19
C MET A 357 13.64 17.88 -6.14
N PRO A 358 13.45 17.54 -4.86
CA PRO A 358 13.64 18.50 -3.76
C PRO A 358 15.04 19.09 -3.75
N THR A 359 15.18 20.29 -3.23
CA THR A 359 16.50 20.89 -2.98
C THR A 359 17.05 20.38 -1.65
N TRP A 360 18.15 19.65 -1.74
CA TRP A 360 18.89 19.14 -0.59
C TRP A 360 19.91 20.17 -0.12
N ASP A 361 19.95 20.45 1.17
CA ASP A 361 20.98 21.30 1.75
C ASP A 361 22.25 20.51 2.14
N ASP A 362 23.27 21.21 2.62
CA ASP A 362 24.54 20.59 2.98
C ASP A 362 24.41 19.57 4.12
N ASN A 363 23.48 19.77 5.05
CA ASN A 363 23.22 18.83 6.15
C ASN A 363 22.58 17.54 5.65
N ASP A 364 21.62 17.63 4.71
CA ASP A 364 20.99 16.46 4.08
C ASP A 364 22.04 15.61 3.36
N GLN A 365 22.91 16.26 2.57
CA GLN A 365 23.98 15.60 1.85
C GLN A 365 25.05 15.02 2.80
N ALA A 366 25.35 15.72 3.89
CA ALA A 366 26.31 15.25 4.89
C ALA A 366 25.80 13.99 5.59
N LEU A 367 24.51 13.95 6.00
CA LEU A 367 23.90 12.75 6.59
C LEU A 367 24.00 11.57 5.62
N ALA A 368 23.58 11.77 4.36
CA ALA A 368 23.54 10.70 3.37
C ALA A 368 24.94 10.11 3.13
N LYS A 369 25.94 10.97 2.90
CA LYS A 369 27.33 10.52 2.66
C LYS A 369 27.98 9.88 3.89
N ALA A 370 27.69 10.38 5.09
CA ALA A 370 28.21 9.81 6.33
C ALA A 370 27.64 8.40 6.58
N LEU A 371 26.34 8.20 6.39
CA LEU A 371 25.71 6.89 6.51
C LEU A 371 26.25 5.90 5.47
N GLN A 372 26.31 6.31 4.20
CA GLN A 372 26.87 5.48 3.12
C GLN A 372 28.31 5.04 3.43
N LYS A 373 29.12 5.93 4.00
CA LYS A 373 30.47 5.61 4.45
C LYS A 373 30.48 4.64 5.63
N GLU A 374 29.63 4.87 6.64
CA GLU A 374 29.52 4.01 7.84
C GLU A 374 29.22 2.57 7.46
N ILE A 375 28.27 2.35 6.54
CA ILE A 375 27.86 1.01 6.09
C ILE A 375 28.69 0.47 4.92
N LYS A 376 29.74 1.19 4.52
CA LYS A 376 30.64 0.82 3.42
C LYS A 376 29.93 0.59 2.07
N SER A 377 28.85 1.32 1.82
CA SER A 377 28.18 1.32 0.52
C SER A 377 28.77 2.40 -0.40
N LYS A 378 28.28 2.47 -1.66
CA LYS A 378 28.71 3.52 -2.60
C LYS A 378 28.33 4.89 -2.04
N VAL A 379 29.34 5.76 -1.87
CA VAL A 379 29.16 7.13 -1.37
C VAL A 379 28.85 8.06 -2.53
N GLU A 380 27.57 8.40 -2.72
CA GLU A 380 27.13 9.33 -3.78
C GLU A 380 26.23 10.47 -3.24
N GLY A 381 25.79 10.38 -1.97
CA GLY A 381 24.85 11.34 -1.40
C GLY A 381 23.41 11.11 -1.89
N LEU A 382 22.60 12.17 -1.83
CA LEU A 382 21.23 12.17 -2.33
C LEU A 382 21.21 12.51 -3.82
N LYS A 383 20.27 11.91 -4.57
CA LYS A 383 20.06 12.18 -6.00
C LYS A 383 19.46 13.57 -6.21
N ASP A 384 19.84 14.21 -7.30
CA ASP A 384 19.42 15.57 -7.69
C ASP A 384 18.57 15.61 -8.96
N LYS A 385 18.33 14.45 -9.60
CA LYS A 385 17.58 14.34 -10.85
C LYS A 385 16.45 13.33 -10.72
N VAL A 386 15.31 13.64 -11.32
CA VAL A 386 14.20 12.70 -11.49
C VAL A 386 14.63 11.53 -12.37
N THR A 387 14.07 10.36 -12.11
CA THR A 387 14.28 9.17 -12.92
C THR A 387 13.32 9.18 -14.10
N PRO A 388 13.78 9.01 -15.34
CA PRO A 388 12.90 8.93 -16.50
C PRO A 388 12.03 7.66 -16.48
N LEU A 389 10.89 7.72 -17.15
CA LEU A 389 10.01 6.56 -17.33
C LEU A 389 10.59 5.62 -18.38
N ASP A 390 11.20 4.54 -17.94
CA ASP A 390 11.77 3.52 -18.82
C ASP A 390 10.72 2.49 -19.27
N LYS A 391 11.05 1.78 -20.35
CA LYS A 391 10.29 0.59 -20.77
C LYS A 391 10.46 -0.54 -19.75
N PRO A 392 9.42 -1.37 -19.54
CA PRO A 392 9.53 -2.54 -18.69
C PRO A 392 10.68 -3.45 -19.15
N LYS A 393 11.39 -4.01 -18.18
CA LYS A 393 12.43 -5.04 -18.37
C LYS A 393 11.85 -6.41 -18.06
N GLU A 394 12.47 -7.47 -18.55
CA GLU A 394 12.06 -8.85 -18.23
C GLU A 394 12.05 -9.08 -16.72
N PRO A 395 10.98 -9.67 -16.17
CA PRO A 395 10.88 -9.99 -14.76
C PRO A 395 11.96 -11.01 -14.32
N GLN A 396 12.63 -10.71 -13.22
CA GLN A 396 13.72 -11.54 -12.68
C GLN A 396 13.39 -12.12 -11.29
N GLY A 397 12.26 -11.71 -10.71
CA GLY A 397 11.90 -12.01 -9.33
C GLY A 397 12.57 -11.08 -8.33
N GLY A 398 12.02 -11.05 -7.13
CA GLY A 398 12.48 -10.14 -6.07
C GLY A 398 11.52 -10.09 -4.90
N GLY A 399 11.42 -8.94 -4.25
CA GLY A 399 10.42 -8.67 -3.23
C GLY A 399 9.00 -8.77 -3.76
N SER A 400 8.04 -8.82 -2.87
CA SER A 400 6.62 -8.76 -3.19
C SER A 400 6.02 -7.57 -2.46
N ASP A 401 4.93 -7.05 -3.02
CA ASP A 401 4.15 -5.97 -2.44
C ASP A 401 2.69 -6.29 -2.73
N ASP A 402 1.83 -6.26 -1.74
CA ASP A 402 0.46 -6.73 -1.87
C ASP A 402 -0.47 -5.77 -2.64
N VAL A 403 0.04 -4.61 -3.12
CA VAL A 403 -0.67 -3.79 -4.13
C VAL A 403 -0.83 -4.52 -5.48
N GLY A 404 -0.10 -5.62 -5.69
CA GLY A 404 -0.32 -6.49 -6.83
C GLY A 404 -1.78 -6.86 -6.98
N ASP A 405 -2.43 -7.29 -5.91
CA ASP A 405 -3.86 -7.64 -5.92
C ASP A 405 -4.74 -6.48 -6.37
N ILE A 406 -4.42 -5.23 -6.00
CA ILE A 406 -5.15 -4.05 -6.46
C ILE A 406 -4.87 -3.77 -7.94
N SER A 407 -3.60 -3.82 -8.33
CA SER A 407 -3.18 -3.49 -9.69
C SER A 407 -3.84 -4.37 -10.77
N TRP A 408 -4.25 -5.60 -10.41
CA TRP A 408 -4.99 -6.50 -11.29
C TRP A 408 -6.52 -6.34 -11.23
N ASN A 409 -7.03 -5.36 -10.48
CA ASN A 409 -8.46 -5.08 -10.34
C ASN A 409 -8.84 -3.65 -10.78
N VAL A 410 -7.88 -2.71 -10.81
CA VAL A 410 -8.09 -1.32 -11.22
C VAL A 410 -6.82 -0.76 -11.86
N PRO A 411 -6.92 0.12 -12.88
CA PRO A 411 -5.76 0.84 -13.39
C PRO A 411 -5.00 1.55 -12.27
N MET A 412 -3.75 1.16 -12.04
CA MET A 412 -2.95 1.60 -10.90
C MET A 412 -1.52 1.97 -11.32
N VAL A 413 -0.92 2.88 -10.56
CA VAL A 413 0.50 3.23 -10.63
C VAL A 413 1.07 3.44 -9.24
N TYR A 414 2.39 3.28 -9.08
CA TYR A 414 3.12 3.71 -7.89
C TYR A 414 3.98 4.93 -8.16
N LEU A 415 3.83 5.94 -7.30
CA LEU A 415 4.77 7.04 -7.15
C LEU A 415 5.88 6.60 -6.19
N ARG A 416 7.11 6.56 -6.67
CA ARG A 416 8.33 6.46 -5.85
C ARG A 416 8.82 7.87 -5.54
N TYR A 417 8.57 8.38 -4.31
CA TYR A 417 8.94 9.74 -3.92
C TYR A 417 10.26 9.76 -3.14
N PRO A 418 11.13 10.78 -3.35
CA PRO A 418 12.51 10.78 -2.89
C PRO A 418 12.60 11.20 -1.40
N ALA A 419 12.37 10.29 -0.48
CA ALA A 419 12.35 10.56 0.95
C ALA A 419 13.40 9.74 1.74
N ASN A 420 14.27 8.98 1.05
CA ASN A 420 15.31 8.19 1.68
C ASN A 420 16.68 8.32 0.99
N ILE A 421 17.70 7.78 1.60
CA ILE A 421 19.09 7.80 1.17
C ILE A 421 19.34 6.62 0.22
N PRO A 422 20.11 6.80 -0.89
CA PRO A 422 20.49 5.71 -1.79
C PRO A 422 21.45 4.69 -1.17
N ASN A 423 21.50 3.49 -1.76
CA ASN A 423 22.46 2.43 -1.45
C ASN A 423 22.38 1.88 -0.01
N LEU A 424 21.21 1.95 0.61
CA LEU A 424 20.94 1.32 1.91
C LEU A 424 20.46 -0.12 1.72
N PRO A 425 20.74 -1.05 2.66
CA PRO A 425 20.11 -2.36 2.66
C PRO A 425 18.61 -2.22 2.96
N GLY A 426 17.78 -3.04 2.33
CA GLY A 426 16.35 -3.07 2.61
C GLY A 426 16.03 -3.63 4.00
N HIS A 427 14.86 -3.27 4.57
CA HIS A 427 14.32 -3.78 5.84
C HIS A 427 15.33 -3.73 7.00
N SER A 428 15.91 -2.56 7.24
CA SER A 428 16.99 -2.41 8.23
C SER A 428 16.92 -1.06 8.95
N TRP A 429 17.65 -0.94 10.06
CA TRP A 429 17.76 0.30 10.83
C TRP A 429 18.33 1.47 10.01
N GLU A 430 19.15 1.19 9.02
CA GLU A 430 19.74 2.20 8.14
C GLU A 430 18.68 3.01 7.39
N ASN A 431 17.62 2.32 6.95
CA ASN A 431 16.52 2.98 6.26
C ASN A 431 15.69 3.89 7.17
N ALA A 432 15.66 3.63 8.49
CA ALA A 432 14.95 4.48 9.44
C ALA A 432 15.63 5.84 9.70
N ILE A 433 16.93 5.96 9.40
CA ILE A 433 17.73 7.15 9.73
C ILE A 433 17.19 8.44 9.09
N ALA A 434 16.73 8.36 7.84
CA ALA A 434 16.19 9.53 7.14
C ALA A 434 14.73 9.85 7.50
N MET A 435 13.98 8.91 8.07
CA MET A 435 12.53 8.86 8.05
C MET A 435 11.79 9.84 8.99
N ALA A 436 12.49 10.58 9.84
CA ALA A 436 11.97 11.73 10.58
C ALA A 436 13.00 12.89 10.54
N THR A 437 13.52 13.18 9.35
CA THR A 437 14.50 14.23 9.06
C THR A 437 14.00 15.13 7.93
N PRO A 438 14.66 16.27 7.69
CA PRO A 438 14.37 17.13 6.54
C PRO A 438 14.35 16.41 5.19
N ILE A 439 15.09 15.31 5.02
CA ILE A 439 15.06 14.48 3.79
C ILE A 439 13.65 13.91 3.58
N ALA A 440 13.11 13.21 4.58
CA ALA A 440 11.76 12.66 4.49
C ALA A 440 10.69 13.74 4.36
N HIS A 441 10.82 14.85 5.09
CA HIS A 441 9.86 15.96 5.02
C HIS A 441 9.78 16.58 3.63
N LYS A 442 10.94 16.89 3.01
CA LYS A 442 11.04 17.46 1.66
C LYS A 442 10.54 16.49 0.59
N GLY A 443 10.93 15.22 0.69
CA GLY A 443 10.52 14.18 -0.24
C GLY A 443 9.02 13.91 -0.19
N SER A 444 8.42 13.83 1.00
CA SER A 444 6.97 13.66 1.18
C SER A 444 6.18 14.84 0.62
N LEU A 445 6.64 16.06 0.85
CA LEU A 445 5.99 17.26 0.31
C LEU A 445 6.00 17.28 -1.22
N ALA A 446 7.14 16.90 -1.85
CA ALA A 446 7.26 16.76 -3.29
C ALA A 446 6.33 15.65 -3.83
N GLY A 447 6.28 14.50 -3.16
CA GLY A 447 5.35 13.42 -3.48
C GLY A 447 3.89 13.86 -3.44
N ALA A 448 3.48 14.63 -2.43
CA ALA A 448 2.11 15.14 -2.30
C ALA A 448 1.72 16.06 -3.46
N LYS A 449 2.65 16.89 -3.97
CA LYS A 449 2.43 17.72 -5.16
C LYS A 449 2.12 16.86 -6.39
N VAL A 450 2.94 15.84 -6.64
CA VAL A 450 2.74 14.93 -7.79
C VAL A 450 1.41 14.18 -7.67
N GLN A 451 1.07 13.66 -6.51
CA GLN A 451 -0.19 12.95 -6.29
C GLN A 451 -1.40 13.87 -6.53
N ALA A 452 -1.37 15.10 -6.01
CA ALA A 452 -2.45 16.07 -6.21
C ALA A 452 -2.60 16.45 -7.70
N MET A 453 -1.49 16.71 -8.40
CA MET A 453 -1.50 17.04 -9.83
C MET A 453 -2.00 15.87 -10.67
N THR A 454 -1.55 14.64 -10.37
CA THR A 454 -1.96 13.43 -11.10
C THR A 454 -3.45 13.15 -10.90
N ALA A 455 -3.96 13.31 -9.70
CA ALA A 455 -5.39 13.14 -9.45
C ALA A 455 -6.23 14.19 -10.22
N LEU A 456 -5.79 15.44 -10.34
CA LEU A 456 -6.47 16.45 -11.15
C LEU A 456 -6.51 16.06 -12.64
N ASP A 457 -5.45 15.45 -13.17
CA ASP A 457 -5.44 14.95 -14.56
C ASP A 457 -6.54 13.92 -14.81
N PHE A 458 -6.84 13.06 -13.84
CA PHE A 458 -7.90 12.04 -13.97
C PHE A 458 -9.28 12.57 -13.58
N LEU A 459 -9.37 13.50 -12.64
CA LEU A 459 -10.65 14.14 -12.28
C LEU A 459 -11.22 14.99 -13.41
N LEU A 460 -10.36 15.67 -14.18
CA LEU A 460 -10.77 16.66 -15.17
C LEU A 460 -10.65 16.20 -16.62
N ASN A 461 -9.98 15.09 -16.87
CA ASN A 461 -9.83 14.56 -18.22
C ASN A 461 -10.37 13.11 -18.32
N PRO A 462 -11.64 12.92 -18.70
CA PRO A 462 -12.25 11.61 -18.88
C PRO A 462 -11.53 10.70 -19.88
N GLU A 463 -10.82 11.28 -20.87
CA GLU A 463 -10.07 10.51 -21.85
C GLU A 463 -8.87 9.78 -21.20
N ASN A 464 -8.22 10.36 -20.20
CA ASN A 464 -7.18 9.67 -19.44
C ASN A 464 -7.73 8.43 -18.72
N VAL A 465 -8.92 8.53 -18.11
CA VAL A 465 -9.59 7.39 -17.48
C VAL A 465 -9.90 6.31 -18.52
N LYS A 466 -10.47 6.70 -19.66
CA LYS A 466 -10.81 5.76 -20.75
C LYS A 466 -9.56 5.03 -21.27
N GLN A 467 -8.48 5.74 -21.54
CA GLN A 467 -7.21 5.16 -22.02
C GLN A 467 -6.55 4.25 -20.97
N ALA A 468 -6.65 4.60 -19.68
CA ALA A 468 -6.17 3.74 -18.61
C ALA A 468 -6.93 2.41 -18.58
N TRP A 469 -8.26 2.41 -18.71
CA TRP A 469 -9.07 1.19 -18.79
C TRP A 469 -8.88 0.44 -20.10
N GLU A 470 -8.61 1.11 -21.21
CA GLU A 470 -8.28 0.46 -22.48
C GLU A 470 -6.99 -0.35 -22.35
N TYR A 471 -5.90 0.25 -21.82
CA TYR A 471 -4.67 -0.47 -21.53
C TYR A 471 -4.91 -1.64 -20.57
N PHE A 472 -5.65 -1.41 -19.49
CA PHE A 472 -5.98 -2.44 -18.50
C PHE A 472 -6.68 -3.65 -19.14
N ASN A 473 -7.68 -3.42 -20.00
CA ASN A 473 -8.48 -4.48 -20.58
C ASN A 473 -7.82 -5.17 -21.78
N THR A 474 -7.04 -4.44 -22.60
CA THR A 474 -6.52 -4.93 -23.88
C THR A 474 -5.07 -5.37 -23.83
N VAL A 475 -4.33 -4.92 -22.81
CA VAL A 475 -2.91 -5.27 -22.61
C VAL A 475 -2.74 -6.05 -21.32
N GLN A 476 -3.02 -5.45 -20.18
CA GLN A 476 -2.72 -6.02 -18.87
C GLN A 476 -3.53 -7.30 -18.59
N THR A 477 -4.85 -7.24 -18.71
CA THR A 477 -5.75 -8.35 -18.34
C THR A 477 -6.29 -9.12 -19.54
N LYS A 478 -5.64 -8.98 -20.72
CA LYS A 478 -6.08 -9.65 -21.94
C LYS A 478 -6.04 -11.18 -21.83
N GLU A 479 -4.90 -11.71 -21.40
CA GLU A 479 -4.64 -13.15 -21.36
C GLU A 479 -4.96 -13.79 -19.98
N ILE A 480 -4.85 -13.03 -18.91
CA ILE A 480 -5.06 -13.51 -17.55
C ILE A 480 -6.00 -12.60 -16.76
N LYS A 481 -6.89 -13.21 -15.99
CA LYS A 481 -7.81 -12.48 -15.09
C LYS A 481 -7.41 -12.76 -13.64
N TYR A 482 -7.56 -11.75 -12.80
CA TYR A 482 -7.31 -11.88 -11.38
C TYR A 482 -8.13 -13.00 -10.76
N GLN A 483 -7.47 -13.80 -9.94
CA GLN A 483 -8.06 -14.83 -9.09
C GLN A 483 -7.40 -14.72 -7.71
N PRO A 484 -8.17 -14.70 -6.61
CA PRO A 484 -7.59 -14.62 -5.28
C PRO A 484 -6.80 -15.89 -4.95
N LEU A 485 -5.66 -15.72 -4.30
CA LEU A 485 -4.89 -16.82 -3.68
C LEU A 485 -5.41 -17.13 -2.27
N ILE A 486 -6.10 -16.17 -1.63
CA ILE A 486 -6.81 -16.40 -0.37
C ILE A 486 -8.12 -17.16 -0.63
N GLY A 487 -8.43 -18.15 0.21
CA GLY A 487 -9.70 -18.88 0.17
C GLY A 487 -10.86 -18.10 0.81
N GLU A 488 -12.08 -18.55 0.56
CA GLU A 488 -13.29 -17.91 1.12
C GLU A 488 -13.31 -17.88 2.66
N LYS A 489 -12.73 -18.91 3.29
CA LYS A 489 -12.69 -19.07 4.75
C LYS A 489 -11.48 -18.39 5.41
N ASP A 490 -10.49 -17.98 4.63
CA ASP A 490 -9.33 -17.29 5.17
C ASP A 490 -9.74 -15.91 5.70
N VAL A 491 -9.24 -15.56 6.87
CA VAL A 491 -9.50 -14.29 7.54
C VAL A 491 -8.18 -13.58 7.82
N PRO A 492 -8.17 -12.24 7.89
CA PRO A 492 -6.99 -11.52 8.28
C PRO A 492 -6.45 -11.99 9.63
N ALA A 493 -5.15 -12.19 9.74
CA ALA A 493 -4.48 -12.71 10.94
C ALA A 493 -4.20 -11.58 11.95
N ILE A 494 -5.25 -10.89 12.40
CA ILE A 494 -5.20 -9.68 13.24
C ILE A 494 -4.55 -9.89 14.60
N GLU A 495 -4.33 -11.14 15.02
CA GLU A 495 -3.61 -11.49 16.25
C GLU A 495 -2.08 -11.38 16.11
N LEU A 496 -1.56 -11.35 14.87
CA LEU A 496 -0.12 -11.23 14.64
C LEU A 496 0.44 -9.95 15.24
N ASN A 497 1.66 -10.02 15.72
CA ASN A 497 2.40 -8.94 16.37
C ASN A 497 1.80 -8.40 17.69
N LYS A 498 0.64 -8.87 18.14
CA LYS A 498 -0.01 -8.39 19.37
C LYS A 498 0.88 -8.51 20.60
N GLU A 499 1.52 -9.66 20.80
CA GLU A 499 2.44 -9.89 21.92
C GLU A 499 3.68 -8.98 21.82
N LYS A 500 4.29 -8.89 20.62
CA LYS A 500 5.45 -8.03 20.40
C LYS A 500 5.13 -6.56 20.67
N MET A 501 4.02 -6.05 20.14
CA MET A 501 3.59 -4.67 20.40
C MET A 501 3.19 -4.47 21.86
N GLY A 502 2.54 -5.42 22.49
CA GLY A 502 2.25 -5.38 23.94
C GLY A 502 3.49 -5.16 24.79
N LYS A 503 4.63 -5.70 24.37
CA LYS A 503 5.92 -5.53 25.04
C LYS A 503 6.53 -4.14 24.85
N PHE A 504 6.44 -3.55 23.66
CA PHE A 504 7.12 -2.30 23.33
C PHE A 504 6.24 -1.05 23.39
N ALA A 505 4.94 -1.16 23.13
CA ALA A 505 4.03 -0.02 23.07
C ALA A 505 4.03 0.87 24.31
N PRO A 506 4.11 0.36 25.58
CA PRO A 506 4.15 1.21 26.77
C PRO A 506 5.35 2.15 26.81
N GLU A 507 6.51 1.70 26.33
CA GLU A 507 7.74 2.53 26.29
C GLU A 507 7.74 3.47 25.08
N LEU A 508 7.32 3.00 23.91
CA LEU A 508 7.17 3.82 22.72
C LEU A 508 6.23 5.01 22.96
N LYS A 509 5.12 4.78 23.66
CA LYS A 509 4.13 5.83 23.96
C LYS A 509 4.71 7.00 24.75
N LYS A 510 5.73 6.79 25.56
CA LYS A 510 6.41 7.87 26.31
C LYS A 510 7.25 8.78 25.39
N LEU A 511 7.55 8.28 24.21
CA LEU A 511 8.42 8.93 23.22
C LEU A 511 7.66 9.44 21.98
N TYR A 512 6.34 9.33 21.95
CA TYR A 512 5.53 9.85 20.84
C TYR A 512 5.79 11.34 20.67
N TYR A 513 5.90 11.75 19.42
CA TYR A 513 6.15 13.15 19.07
C TYR A 513 5.03 14.06 19.53
N ASP A 514 5.38 15.12 20.26
CA ASP A 514 4.46 16.14 20.77
C ASP A 514 4.67 17.47 20.00
N PRO A 515 3.89 17.72 18.92
CA PRO A 515 4.03 18.93 18.11
C PRO A 515 3.61 20.21 18.84
N THR A 516 3.03 20.12 20.05
CA THR A 516 2.67 21.28 20.87
C THR A 516 3.86 21.83 21.65
N LYS A 517 4.90 21.01 21.85
CA LYS A 517 6.10 21.37 22.64
C LYS A 517 7.36 21.49 21.79
N TYR A 518 7.46 20.75 20.71
CA TYR A 518 8.67 20.65 19.91
C TYR A 518 8.36 20.92 18.42
N LYS A 519 9.31 21.56 17.72
CA LYS A 519 9.17 21.86 16.29
C LYS A 519 9.17 20.62 15.41
N ASN A 520 10.00 19.63 15.78
CA ASN A 520 10.11 18.36 15.09
C ASN A 520 10.61 17.26 16.05
N TYR A 521 10.61 16.03 15.60
CA TYR A 521 10.98 14.89 16.45
C TYR A 521 12.47 14.88 16.80
N LEU A 522 13.36 15.41 15.95
CA LEU A 522 14.79 15.59 16.26
C LEU A 522 14.99 16.49 17.49
N GLU A 523 14.26 17.62 17.56
CA GLU A 523 14.32 18.52 18.71
C GLU A 523 13.83 17.81 19.97
N GLN A 524 12.72 17.06 19.91
CA GLN A 524 12.22 16.31 21.06
C GLN A 524 13.23 15.28 21.58
N LEU A 525 13.95 14.61 20.69
CA LEU A 525 14.97 13.64 21.04
C LEU A 525 16.33 14.28 21.42
N GLY A 526 16.47 15.61 21.32
CA GLY A 526 17.73 16.32 21.57
C GLY A 526 18.83 15.99 20.53
N ILE A 527 18.45 15.63 19.31
CA ILE A 527 19.39 15.20 18.24
C ILE A 527 19.80 16.42 17.42
N LYS A 528 21.11 16.64 17.30
CA LYS A 528 21.69 17.60 16.36
C LYS A 528 21.71 16.99 14.95
N TYR A 529 21.13 17.70 13.98
CA TYR A 529 21.06 17.22 12.59
C TYR A 529 22.15 17.85 11.71
N PRO A 530 22.97 17.04 11.00
CA PRO A 530 23.15 15.59 11.19
C PRO A 530 24.06 15.27 12.39
N THR A 531 23.90 14.07 12.98
CA THR A 531 24.87 13.52 13.92
C THR A 531 25.70 12.46 13.21
N VAL A 532 27.00 12.71 13.11
CA VAL A 532 27.96 11.85 12.39
C VAL A 532 29.10 11.47 13.32
N LYS A 533 29.74 10.32 13.07
CA LYS A 533 31.02 9.97 13.75
C LYS A 533 32.12 10.89 13.24
N ASN A 534 32.99 11.35 14.18
CA ASN A 534 34.18 12.12 13.87
C ASN A 534 35.23 11.28 13.13
#